data_d79389e7598581197f64f7def4504c41
#
_entry.id   d79389e7598581197f64f7def4504c41
#
_cell.length_a   1.000
_cell.length_b   1.000
_cell.length_c   1.000
_cell.angle_alpha   90.00
_cell.angle_beta   90.00
_cell.angle_gamma   90.00
#
_symmetry.space_group_name_H-M   'P 1'
#
loop_
_entity.id
_entity.type
_entity.pdbx_description
1 polymer ?
#
loop_
_entity_poly.entity_id
_entity_poly.type
_entity_poly.pdbx_seq_one_letter_code
_entity_poly.pdbx_strand_id
1 'polypeptide(L)'
;MKLTTKITLFLCFSSMMFNSCSNDDSSETTKTDSETLKTFTDVSFSLDQSEGYDAGLYFSTELGKSFKTSKIDATVLPKIDIAFYSADHSLNYFMSPNDADYGINDATLTLFINYQQDILTIDQFKKIEKASDFDTIKIDADDDDSFTDSNTPNVILFKNAAGKKGAIYIKSIHRVGYDPRIVTDIKIQK
;
A
#
# COMPACT_ATOMS: atom_id res chain seq x y z
N MET A 1 -13.87 -41.89 -65.32
CA MET A 1 -15.23 -42.22 -64.87
C MET A 1 -15.68 -41.04 -63.96
N LYS A 2 -16.44 -40.08 -64.46
CA LYS A 2 -17.91 -39.99 -64.36
C LYS A 2 -18.30 -40.16 -62.91
N LEU A 3 -18.93 -39.25 -62.17
CA LEU A 3 -20.19 -38.51 -62.41
C LEU A 3 -20.40 -37.48 -61.29
N THR A 4 -20.51 -36.23 -61.53
CA THR A 4 -21.70 -35.36 -61.61
C THR A 4 -22.62 -35.30 -60.39
N THR A 5 -22.79 -34.06 -59.92
CA THR A 5 -24.07 -33.35 -59.71
C THR A 5 -24.77 -33.61 -58.35
N LYS A 6 -25.12 -32.63 -57.55
CA LYS A 6 -26.18 -31.62 -57.77
C LYS A 6 -26.17 -30.56 -56.68
N ILE A 7 -26.31 -29.38 -57.12
CA ILE A 7 -26.89 -28.17 -56.57
C ILE A 7 -28.21 -28.45 -55.81
N THR A 8 -28.38 -27.90 -54.65
CA THR A 8 -29.71 -27.41 -54.24
C THR A 8 -29.55 -26.12 -53.39
N LEU A 9 -29.84 -25.09 -54.05
CA LEU A 9 -30.14 -23.74 -53.57
C LEU A 9 -31.45 -23.85 -52.74
N PHE A 10 -31.42 -23.37 -51.50
CA PHE A 10 -32.63 -23.02 -50.79
C PHE A 10 -32.51 -21.62 -50.19
N LEU A 11 -33.06 -20.71 -50.92
CA LEU A 11 -33.32 -19.33 -50.60
C LEU A 11 -34.64 -19.29 -49.79
N CYS A 12 -34.62 -18.78 -48.59
CA CYS A 12 -35.81 -18.25 -47.92
C CYS A 12 -35.38 -17.06 -47.03
N PHE A 13 -35.54 -15.99 -47.47
CA PHE A 13 -36.20 -14.73 -47.28
C PHE A 13 -37.24 -14.76 -46.16
N SER A 14 -37.01 -13.96 -45.17
CA SER A 14 -37.94 -13.16 -44.36
C SER A 14 -37.13 -12.44 -43.30
N SER A 15 -36.79 -11.24 -43.51
CA SER A 15 -37.43 -9.93 -43.39
C SER A 15 -38.16 -9.71 -42.08
N MET A 16 -37.76 -8.60 -41.52
CA MET A 16 -38.48 -7.62 -40.69
C MET A 16 -38.14 -7.64 -39.23
N MET A 17 -37.51 -6.58 -38.88
CA MET A 17 -38.01 -5.32 -38.28
C MET A 17 -38.11 -5.44 -36.78
N PHE A 18 -37.81 -4.57 -35.98
CA PHE A 18 -37.67 -3.11 -35.94
C PHE A 18 -36.75 -2.75 -34.79
N ASN A 19 -35.94 -1.77 -35.00
CA ASN A 19 -35.78 -0.59 -34.19
C ASN A 19 -36.35 -0.67 -32.78
N SER A 20 -35.44 -0.70 -31.85
CA SER A 20 -35.56 0.13 -30.69
C SER A 20 -34.19 0.75 -30.44
N CYS A 21 -34.06 2.00 -30.89
CA CYS A 21 -33.12 2.92 -30.27
C CYS A 21 -33.56 3.06 -28.83
N SER A 22 -32.85 2.43 -27.95
CA SER A 22 -32.72 2.84 -26.57
C SER A 22 -31.28 3.29 -26.44
N ASN A 23 -31.07 4.59 -26.52
CA ASN A 23 -29.88 5.22 -25.99
C ASN A 23 -29.90 5.01 -24.46
N ASP A 24 -29.47 3.87 -24.02
CA ASP A 24 -28.85 3.73 -22.71
C ASP A 24 -27.36 3.89 -22.94
N ASP A 25 -26.96 5.14 -22.88
CA ASP A 25 -25.60 5.57 -22.65
C ASP A 25 -25.23 5.21 -21.20
N SER A 26 -25.26 3.91 -20.89
CA SER A 26 -24.52 3.39 -19.77
C SER A 26 -23.07 3.40 -20.19
N SER A 27 -22.44 4.57 -20.08
CA SER A 27 -21.02 4.62 -19.86
C SER A 27 -20.77 3.73 -18.64
N GLU A 28 -20.39 2.48 -18.87
CA GLU A 28 -19.61 1.74 -17.91
C GLU A 28 -18.37 2.57 -17.67
N THR A 29 -18.48 3.43 -16.64
CA THR A 29 -17.32 4.02 -16.02
C THR A 29 -16.54 2.83 -15.52
N THR A 30 -15.54 2.41 -16.29
CA THR A 30 -14.48 1.56 -15.80
C THR A 30 -14.00 2.26 -14.54
N LYS A 31 -14.42 1.77 -13.37
CA LYS A 31 -13.86 2.20 -12.08
C LYS A 31 -12.37 1.93 -12.22
N THR A 32 -11.63 2.97 -12.46
CA THR A 32 -10.19 2.91 -12.51
C THR A 32 -9.74 2.39 -11.15
N ASP A 33 -8.82 1.45 -11.12
CA ASP A 33 -8.22 0.88 -9.90
C ASP A 33 -7.69 1.95 -8.91
N SER A 34 -7.60 3.20 -9.34
CA SER A 34 -7.23 4.38 -8.55
C SER A 34 -8.21 4.78 -7.44
N GLU A 35 -9.44 4.21 -7.40
CA GLU A 35 -10.41 4.52 -6.33
C GLU A 35 -10.30 3.60 -5.12
N THR A 36 -9.51 2.56 -5.19
CA THR A 36 -9.44 1.57 -4.11
C THR A 36 -8.35 1.91 -3.10
N LEU A 37 -8.71 1.79 -1.84
CA LEU A 37 -7.84 1.97 -0.68
C LEU A 37 -7.58 0.60 -0.02
N LYS A 38 -6.35 0.36 0.40
CA LYS A 38 -6.03 -0.72 1.35
C LYS A 38 -5.91 -0.12 2.75
N THR A 39 -6.49 -0.79 3.73
CA THR A 39 -6.39 -0.43 5.14
C THR A 39 -5.92 -1.63 5.93
N PHE A 40 -4.93 -1.42 6.78
CA PHE A 40 -4.40 -2.40 7.71
C PHE A 40 -4.50 -1.83 9.11
N THR A 41 -5.06 -2.59 10.03
CA THR A 41 -5.27 -2.18 11.43
C THR A 41 -4.37 -2.98 12.35
N ASP A 42 -3.94 -2.35 13.44
CA ASP A 42 -3.15 -2.97 14.50
C ASP A 42 -1.82 -3.60 14.00
N VAL A 43 -1.23 -3.01 12.96
CA VAL A 43 0.09 -3.42 12.49
C VAL A 43 1.14 -3.06 13.54
N SER A 44 1.89 -4.06 13.98
CA SER A 44 2.92 -3.89 14.99
C SER A 44 4.32 -3.94 14.39
N PHE A 45 5.15 -2.95 14.76
CA PHE A 45 6.58 -2.92 14.45
C PHE A 45 7.38 -3.04 15.74
N SER A 46 8.50 -3.78 15.69
CA SER A 46 9.41 -3.92 16.84
C SER A 46 10.81 -4.30 16.39
N LEU A 47 11.81 -3.82 17.11
CA LEU A 47 13.20 -4.30 16.98
C LEU A 47 13.36 -5.72 17.53
N ASP A 48 12.49 -6.16 18.43
CA ASP A 48 12.53 -7.52 18.95
C ASP A 48 12.22 -8.54 17.86
N GLN A 49 13.24 -9.25 17.44
CA GLN A 49 13.17 -10.28 16.41
C GLN A 49 13.03 -11.70 17.00
N SER A 50 12.79 -11.82 18.31
CA SER A 50 12.65 -13.13 18.99
C SER A 50 11.47 -13.92 18.45
N GLU A 51 11.55 -15.24 18.51
CA GLU A 51 10.42 -16.11 18.15
C GLU A 51 9.25 -15.94 19.13
N GLY A 52 8.03 -15.97 18.58
CA GLY A 52 6.81 -15.80 19.38
C GLY A 52 6.23 -14.37 19.36
N TYR A 53 6.95 -13.39 18.82
CA TYR A 53 6.41 -12.06 18.57
C TYR A 53 5.91 -11.94 17.13
N ASP A 54 4.67 -11.46 16.96
CA ASP A 54 4.07 -11.23 15.63
C ASP A 54 4.53 -9.92 14.97
N ALA A 55 5.23 -9.07 15.72
CA ALA A 55 5.81 -7.84 15.20
C ALA A 55 7.10 -8.11 14.42
N GLY A 56 7.35 -7.31 13.38
CA GLY A 56 8.58 -7.34 12.59
C GLY A 56 9.13 -5.94 12.40
N LEU A 57 10.32 -5.83 11.81
CA LEU A 57 10.88 -4.55 11.39
C LEU A 57 10.28 -4.05 10.08
N TYR A 58 9.75 -4.94 9.27
CA TYR A 58 9.34 -4.67 7.90
C TYR A 58 7.87 -5.00 7.70
N PHE A 59 7.23 -4.27 6.79
CA PHE A 59 5.85 -4.53 6.40
C PHE A 59 5.71 -4.45 4.88
N SER A 60 4.87 -5.33 4.33
CA SER A 60 4.47 -5.30 2.94
C SER A 60 3.01 -4.89 2.83
N THR A 61 2.75 -3.77 2.18
CA THR A 61 1.37 -3.33 1.88
C THR A 61 0.75 -4.17 0.75
N GLU A 62 1.58 -4.82 -0.07
CA GLU A 62 1.09 -5.79 -1.07
C GLU A 62 0.54 -7.04 -0.39
N LEU A 63 1.32 -7.63 0.53
CA LEU A 63 1.00 -8.89 1.20
C LEU A 63 0.14 -8.70 2.47
N GLY A 64 0.03 -7.46 2.98
CA GLY A 64 -0.69 -7.16 4.23
C GLY A 64 -0.07 -7.81 5.46
N LYS A 65 1.27 -7.92 5.52
CA LYS A 65 1.96 -8.74 6.52
C LYS A 65 3.26 -8.10 6.98
N SER A 66 3.54 -8.24 8.29
CA SER A 66 4.83 -7.90 8.90
C SER A 66 5.84 -9.03 8.75
N PHE A 67 7.11 -8.64 8.65
CA PHE A 67 8.23 -9.57 8.47
C PHE A 67 9.37 -9.24 9.43
N LYS A 68 9.96 -10.30 9.99
CA LYS A 68 11.28 -10.25 10.62
C LYS A 68 12.35 -10.33 9.53
N THR A 69 13.52 -9.77 9.79
CA THR A 69 14.65 -9.82 8.85
C THR A 69 14.96 -11.25 8.38
N SER A 70 14.93 -12.21 9.29
CA SER A 70 15.21 -13.63 8.99
C SER A 70 14.15 -14.33 8.12
N LYS A 71 13.02 -13.69 7.87
CA LYS A 71 11.92 -14.22 7.06
C LYS A 71 11.76 -13.54 5.71
N ILE A 72 12.68 -12.64 5.38
CA ILE A 72 12.71 -11.96 4.09
C ILE A 72 13.63 -12.74 3.16
N ASP A 73 13.07 -13.34 2.15
CA ASP A 73 13.76 -14.01 1.05
C ASP A 73 13.64 -13.21 -0.27
N ALA A 74 14.24 -13.72 -1.33
CA ALA A 74 14.21 -13.07 -2.65
C ALA A 74 12.79 -12.90 -3.23
N THR A 75 11.79 -13.65 -2.76
CA THR A 75 10.39 -13.54 -3.22
C THR A 75 9.61 -12.50 -2.44
N VAL A 76 10.00 -12.25 -1.19
CA VAL A 76 9.37 -11.27 -0.28
C VAL A 76 10.03 -9.91 -0.43
N LEU A 77 11.36 -9.86 -0.59
CA LEU A 77 12.14 -8.62 -0.61
C LEU A 77 11.58 -7.53 -1.53
N PRO A 78 11.21 -7.80 -2.80
CA PRO A 78 10.68 -6.77 -3.70
C PRO A 78 9.27 -6.26 -3.33
N LYS A 79 8.64 -6.85 -2.32
CA LYS A 79 7.29 -6.51 -1.85
C LYS A 79 7.28 -5.77 -0.52
N ILE A 80 8.45 -5.63 0.12
CA ILE A 80 8.59 -4.84 1.35
C ILE A 80 8.63 -3.38 0.96
N ASP A 81 7.77 -2.59 1.57
CA ASP A 81 7.67 -1.14 1.29
C ASP A 81 7.69 -0.25 2.54
N ILE A 82 7.69 -0.82 3.73
CA ILE A 82 7.83 -0.07 4.98
C ILE A 82 8.86 -0.76 5.85
N ALA A 83 9.81 0.00 6.37
CA ALA A 83 10.73 -0.42 7.42
C ALA A 83 10.60 0.50 8.64
N PHE A 84 10.82 -0.06 9.81
CA PHE A 84 10.88 0.67 11.09
C PHE A 84 12.24 0.44 11.72
N TYR A 85 12.81 1.50 12.27
CA TYR A 85 14.06 1.43 13.02
C TYR A 85 14.02 2.30 14.27
N SER A 86 14.90 1.99 15.24
CA SER A 86 15.10 2.80 16.43
C SER A 86 16.58 2.81 16.79
N ALA A 87 17.22 3.96 16.60
CA ALA A 87 18.61 4.16 17.00
C ALA A 87 18.66 4.35 18.52
N ASP A 88 19.64 3.70 19.16
CA ASP A 88 19.87 3.73 20.61
C ASP A 88 18.58 3.48 21.42
N HIS A 89 17.67 2.68 20.88
CA HIS A 89 16.36 2.34 21.46
C HIS A 89 15.46 3.56 21.77
N SER A 90 15.78 4.74 21.27
CA SER A 90 15.07 5.98 21.63
C SER A 90 14.68 6.87 20.46
N LEU A 91 15.46 6.87 19.40
CA LEU A 91 15.21 7.64 18.20
C LEU A 91 14.53 6.76 17.17
N ASN A 92 13.22 6.86 17.09
CA ASN A 92 12.38 6.03 16.25
C ASN A 92 12.14 6.70 14.90
N TYR A 93 12.07 5.94 13.83
CA TYR A 93 11.62 6.43 12.52
C TYR A 93 11.16 5.31 11.60
N PHE A 94 10.27 5.66 10.69
CA PHE A 94 9.98 4.83 9.54
C PHE A 94 10.91 5.21 8.41
N MET A 95 11.42 4.24 7.72
CA MET A 95 12.45 4.43 6.69
C MET A 95 12.20 3.56 5.47
N SER A 96 12.91 3.88 4.41
CA SER A 96 12.94 3.04 3.22
C SER A 96 13.50 1.65 3.55
N PRO A 97 12.90 0.57 3.03
CA PRO A 97 13.47 -0.77 3.17
C PRO A 97 14.90 -0.90 2.63
N ASN A 98 15.28 -0.07 1.66
CA ASN A 98 16.64 -0.05 1.09
C ASN A 98 17.54 1.06 1.69
N ASP A 99 17.19 1.58 2.86
CA ASP A 99 18.02 2.56 3.55
C ASP A 99 19.50 2.13 3.57
N ALA A 100 20.41 3.08 3.37
CA ALA A 100 21.81 2.79 3.18
C ALA A 100 22.51 2.26 4.44
N ASP A 101 22.05 2.68 5.62
CA ASP A 101 22.67 2.36 6.90
C ASP A 101 22.00 1.16 7.59
N TYR A 102 20.68 1.07 7.51
CA TYR A 102 19.88 0.11 8.30
C TYR A 102 18.94 -0.75 7.46
N GLY A 103 18.86 -0.52 6.16
CA GLY A 103 17.98 -1.24 5.25
C GLY A 103 18.55 -2.58 4.78
N ILE A 104 17.87 -3.16 3.82
CA ILE A 104 18.28 -4.40 3.14
C ILE A 104 18.68 -4.03 1.70
N ASN A 105 19.88 -4.43 1.30
CA ASN A 105 20.36 -4.26 -0.07
C ASN A 105 19.34 -4.85 -1.06
N ASP A 106 19.14 -4.16 -2.18
CA ASP A 106 18.21 -4.55 -3.24
C ASP A 106 16.72 -4.53 -2.85
N ALA A 107 16.36 -4.00 -1.68
CA ALA A 107 14.97 -3.73 -1.33
C ALA A 107 14.40 -2.53 -2.10
N THR A 108 13.11 -2.31 -1.99
CA THR A 108 12.41 -1.22 -2.69
C THR A 108 12.65 0.13 -2.02
N LEU A 109 12.66 1.19 -2.83
CA LEU A 109 12.70 2.57 -2.34
C LEU A 109 11.30 3.01 -1.90
N THR A 110 11.19 3.60 -0.70
CA THR A 110 9.98 4.28 -0.22
C THR A 110 10.40 5.61 0.39
N LEU A 111 9.71 6.69 0.03
CA LEU A 111 9.92 7.99 0.64
C LEU A 111 9.04 8.11 1.89
N PHE A 112 9.58 8.64 2.97
CA PHE A 112 8.86 8.90 4.22
C PHE A 112 8.91 10.38 4.60
N ILE A 113 7.86 10.86 5.22
CA ILE A 113 7.81 12.12 5.95
C ILE A 113 7.39 11.78 7.39
N ASN A 114 8.37 11.61 8.26
CA ASN A 114 8.12 11.27 9.67
C ASN A 114 7.53 12.46 10.43
N TYR A 115 7.96 13.69 10.12
CA TYR A 115 7.41 14.92 10.67
C TYR A 115 6.74 15.76 9.59
N GLN A 116 5.46 15.59 9.40
CA GLN A 116 4.69 16.15 8.29
C GLN A 116 4.09 17.55 8.54
N GLN A 117 4.35 18.20 9.67
CA GLN A 117 3.87 19.55 9.96
C GLN A 117 2.35 19.76 9.71
N ASP A 118 1.52 18.84 10.20
CA ASP A 118 0.04 18.89 10.11
C ASP A 118 -0.54 18.82 8.68
N ILE A 119 0.18 18.28 7.71
CA ILE A 119 -0.36 18.01 6.36
C ILE A 119 -1.57 17.07 6.44
N LEU A 120 -1.52 16.08 7.34
CA LEU A 120 -2.60 15.13 7.59
C LEU A 120 -2.79 14.90 9.10
N THR A 121 -3.86 15.42 9.64
CA THR A 121 -4.23 15.21 11.06
C THR A 121 -4.82 13.82 11.30
N ILE A 122 -4.90 13.39 12.56
CA ILE A 122 -5.55 12.12 12.95
C ILE A 122 -7.00 12.06 12.44
N ASP A 123 -7.75 13.15 12.60
CA ASP A 123 -9.15 13.21 12.19
C ASP A 123 -9.31 13.13 10.67
N GLN A 124 -8.38 13.70 9.92
CA GLN A 124 -8.33 13.56 8.47
C GLN A 124 -7.94 12.13 8.07
N PHE A 125 -6.91 11.54 8.71
CA PHE A 125 -6.54 10.15 8.49
C PHE A 125 -7.72 9.19 8.67
N LYS A 126 -8.49 9.38 9.76
CA LYS A 126 -9.68 8.53 10.03
C LYS A 126 -10.74 8.64 8.95
N LYS A 127 -10.88 9.81 8.31
CA LYS A 127 -11.85 10.09 7.26
C LYS A 127 -11.43 9.68 5.86
N ILE A 128 -10.18 9.26 5.65
CA ILE A 128 -9.72 8.74 4.36
C ILE A 128 -10.47 7.45 4.06
N GLU A 129 -11.23 7.44 2.98
CA GLU A 129 -12.04 6.30 2.53
C GLU A 129 -11.69 5.88 1.10
N LYS A 130 -11.05 6.76 0.32
CA LYS A 130 -10.74 6.56 -1.08
C LYS A 130 -9.26 6.81 -1.36
N ALA A 131 -8.72 6.15 -2.36
CA ALA A 131 -7.36 6.39 -2.83
C ALA A 131 -7.14 7.86 -3.25
N SER A 132 -8.15 8.48 -3.88
CA SER A 132 -8.10 9.88 -4.30
C SER A 132 -7.95 10.90 -3.15
N ASP A 133 -8.25 10.51 -1.92
CA ASP A 133 -8.03 11.37 -0.75
C ASP A 133 -6.52 11.67 -0.52
N PHE A 134 -5.63 10.85 -1.08
CA PHE A 134 -4.18 11.07 -1.05
C PHE A 134 -3.66 11.92 -2.21
N ASP A 135 -4.44 12.22 -3.25
CA ASP A 135 -3.94 12.83 -4.48
C ASP A 135 -3.32 14.21 -4.26
N THR A 136 -3.91 15.00 -3.36
CA THR A 136 -3.42 16.35 -3.03
C THR A 136 -2.20 16.35 -2.10
N ILE A 137 -1.88 15.23 -1.45
CA ILE A 137 -0.75 15.11 -0.55
C ILE A 137 0.54 15.00 -1.38
N LYS A 138 1.51 15.87 -1.13
CA LYS A 138 2.81 15.84 -1.78
C LYS A 138 3.80 15.07 -0.90
N ILE A 139 4.47 14.10 -1.50
CA ILE A 139 5.55 13.31 -0.89
C ILE A 139 6.64 13.24 -1.96
N ASP A 140 7.49 14.28 -2.01
CA ASP A 140 8.46 14.48 -3.07
C ASP A 140 9.91 14.26 -2.59
N ALA A 141 10.12 14.23 -1.29
CA ALA A 141 11.40 13.98 -0.65
C ALA A 141 11.21 13.06 0.55
N ASP A 142 12.29 12.42 0.94
CA ASP A 142 12.43 11.70 2.20
C ASP A 142 12.86 12.67 3.28
N ASP A 143 12.41 12.49 4.52
CA ASP A 143 12.97 13.16 5.68
C ASP A 143 13.57 12.11 6.62
N ASP A 144 14.75 12.42 7.16
CA ASP A 144 15.47 11.59 8.12
C ASP A 144 15.10 11.94 9.58
N ASP A 145 13.99 12.65 9.79
CA ASP A 145 13.59 13.11 11.11
C ASP A 145 13.16 11.93 11.98
N SER A 146 13.84 11.77 13.12
CA SER A 146 13.49 10.77 14.11
C SER A 146 12.55 11.35 15.17
N PHE A 147 11.77 10.49 15.80
CA PHE A 147 10.90 10.86 16.91
C PHE A 147 11.19 10.03 18.15
N THR A 148 10.80 10.57 19.30
CA THR A 148 10.91 9.88 20.60
C THR A 148 9.51 9.58 21.14
N ASP A 149 9.42 8.78 22.20
CA ASP A 149 8.14 8.49 22.88
C ASP A 149 7.43 9.77 23.39
N SER A 150 8.20 10.80 23.74
CA SER A 150 7.66 12.09 24.21
C SER A 150 7.30 13.07 23.09
N ASN A 151 7.78 12.80 21.87
CA ASN A 151 7.56 13.64 20.69
C ASN A 151 7.21 12.74 19.49
N THR A 152 6.14 11.97 19.62
CA THR A 152 5.70 11.04 18.60
C THR A 152 4.79 11.76 17.60
N PRO A 153 5.07 11.71 16.29
CA PRO A 153 4.14 12.18 15.28
C PRO A 153 2.88 11.32 15.31
N ASN A 154 1.73 11.94 15.16
CA ASN A 154 0.48 11.20 15.14
C ASN A 154 0.31 10.41 13.84
N VAL A 155 0.72 11.01 12.72
CA VAL A 155 0.59 10.44 11.38
C VAL A 155 1.88 10.67 10.61
N ILE A 156 2.35 9.65 9.94
CA ILE A 156 3.52 9.63 9.06
C ILE A 156 3.03 9.43 7.64
N LEU A 157 3.62 10.11 6.68
CA LEU A 157 3.29 9.97 5.27
C LEU A 157 4.36 9.14 4.55
N PHE A 158 3.96 8.37 3.55
CA PHE A 158 4.89 7.64 2.72
C PHE A 158 4.44 7.50 1.27
N LYS A 159 5.42 7.31 0.36
CA LYS A 159 5.18 6.98 -1.04
C LYS A 159 6.11 5.84 -1.45
N ASN A 160 5.53 4.69 -1.79
CA ASN A 160 6.30 3.50 -2.15
C ASN A 160 6.85 3.56 -3.59
N ALA A 161 7.68 2.57 -3.96
CA ALA A 161 8.31 2.46 -5.27
C ALA A 161 7.31 2.43 -6.45
N ALA A 162 6.09 1.97 -6.22
CA ALA A 162 5.02 1.99 -7.23
C ALA A 162 4.34 3.36 -7.35
N GLY A 163 4.82 4.38 -6.61
CA GLY A 163 4.24 5.72 -6.58
C GLY A 163 2.96 5.83 -5.77
N LYS A 164 2.56 4.76 -5.05
CA LYS A 164 1.37 4.74 -4.22
C LYS A 164 1.63 5.50 -2.93
N LYS A 165 0.77 6.46 -2.62
CA LYS A 165 0.82 7.26 -1.40
C LYS A 165 0.04 6.59 -0.29
N GLY A 166 0.54 6.71 0.93
CA GLY A 166 -0.11 6.17 2.11
C GLY A 166 0.21 7.00 3.36
N ALA A 167 -0.41 6.60 4.45
CA ALA A 167 -0.18 7.17 5.77
C ALA A 167 -0.21 6.09 6.84
N ILE A 168 0.59 6.32 7.88
CA ILE A 168 0.71 5.47 9.06
C ILE A 168 0.23 6.31 10.25
N TYR A 169 -0.86 5.90 10.90
CA TYR A 169 -1.30 6.48 12.16
C TYR A 169 -0.72 5.68 13.31
N ILE A 170 0.09 6.32 14.16
CA ILE A 170 0.65 5.71 15.37
C ILE A 170 -0.41 5.72 16.47
N LYS A 171 -0.85 4.54 16.87
CA LYS A 171 -1.86 4.36 17.93
C LYS A 171 -1.24 4.35 19.31
N SER A 172 -0.10 3.70 19.44
CA SER A 172 0.62 3.59 20.70
C SER A 172 2.07 3.17 20.50
N ILE A 173 2.91 3.57 21.45
CA ILE A 173 4.27 3.08 21.60
C ILE A 173 4.34 2.38 22.96
N HIS A 174 4.84 1.16 22.97
CA HIS A 174 5.12 0.37 24.16
C HIS A 174 6.58 -0.02 24.18
N ARG A 175 7.12 -0.29 25.36
CA ARG A 175 8.46 -0.81 25.51
C ARG A 175 8.43 -2.30 25.86
N VAL A 176 9.24 -3.09 25.17
CA VAL A 176 9.53 -4.48 25.50
C VAL A 176 11.00 -4.53 25.90
N GLY A 177 11.28 -4.47 27.20
CA GLY A 177 12.61 -4.16 27.68
C GLY A 177 13.02 -2.74 27.30
N TYR A 178 14.09 -2.60 26.51
CA TYR A 178 14.52 -1.32 25.97
C TYR A 178 13.93 -1.03 24.58
N ASP A 179 13.45 -2.05 23.88
CA ASP A 179 13.01 -1.91 22.50
C ASP A 179 11.62 -1.32 22.37
N PRO A 180 11.41 -0.34 21.49
CA PRO A 180 10.08 0.16 21.19
C PRO A 180 9.28 -0.89 20.39
N ARG A 181 8.02 -1.01 20.75
CA ARG A 181 6.98 -1.66 19.95
C ARG A 181 5.93 -0.64 19.60
N ILE A 182 5.75 -0.38 18.32
CA ILE A 182 4.80 0.60 17.81
C ILE A 182 3.61 -0.14 17.21
N VAL A 183 2.40 0.26 17.59
CA VAL A 183 1.14 -0.23 17.00
C VAL A 183 0.55 0.86 16.13
N THR A 184 0.20 0.51 14.91
CA THR A 184 -0.22 1.46 13.89
C THR A 184 -1.45 1.00 13.13
N ASP A 185 -2.17 1.96 12.53
CA ASP A 185 -3.06 1.71 11.41
C ASP A 185 -2.44 2.30 10.14
N ILE A 186 -2.52 1.59 9.03
CA ILE A 186 -1.91 1.98 7.76
C ILE A 186 -3.00 2.07 6.69
N LYS A 187 -3.01 3.16 5.93
CA LYS A 187 -3.84 3.33 4.73
C LYS A 187 -2.95 3.65 3.54
N ILE A 188 -3.22 3.02 2.38
CA ILE A 188 -2.46 3.23 1.15
C ILE A 188 -3.35 3.08 -0.07
N GLN A 189 -3.07 3.85 -1.10
CA GLN A 189 -3.64 3.68 -2.45
C GLN A 189 -3.36 2.25 -2.97
N LYS A 190 -4.34 1.63 -3.62
CA LYS A 190 -4.20 0.28 -4.20
C LYS A 190 -3.57 0.32 -5.59
#